data_7a9e2750c4568d1f633cea8e56cb4a9d
#
_entry.id   7a9e2750c4568d1f633cea8e56cb4a9d
#
_cell.length_a   1.000
_cell.length_b   1.000
_cell.length_c   1.000
_cell.angle_alpha   90.00
_cell.angle_beta   90.00
_cell.angle_gamma   90.00
#
_symmetry.space_group_name_H-M   'P 1'
#
loop_
_entity.id
_entity.type
_entity.pdbx_description
1 polymer ?
#
loop_
_entity_poly.entity_id
_entity_poly.type
_entity_poly.pdbx_seq_one_letter_code
_entity_poly.pdbx_strand_id
1 'polypeptide(L)'
;MKNMIKKTPEDFLNPKIKKFNPYSLNGNIKNFEIRLDANESFVSLPDYIVENINENIKKINFNRYPDPSAADLTKKYAEYLKISENVDIGINHIAVGTGSDELLNIIINSFLSKSDKILTFTPDFSMYSFYGEIIEADVIRAQKNSADDFAIDFDEIAGKIKKENIKLVIFSNPCNPTGQIISKEVLKKFIETVDIPVVLDEVYMSFADEKEKYSFLYDFLAYPNLIIMKSLSKAIGLASIRVGFALSNEIFINMIKTVKSPFNVNSISQKIAETVISYADYLDECLKLIKENKKNLQMNIQNLFANKKDFKIFNTETNFVLIETEKAKEIFDYLLKNKILIRNIENKFLRISTGNCDENEKLIRCFKNYLNGGISF
;
A
#
# COMPACT_ATOMS: atom_id res chain seq x y z
N MET A 1 -17.75 50.98 -22.84
CA MET A 1 -16.83 50.27 -21.93
C MET A 1 -17.23 48.80 -21.90
N LYS A 2 -16.42 47.90 -22.47
CA LYS A 2 -16.65 46.45 -22.33
C LYS A 2 -16.46 46.10 -20.86
N ASN A 3 -17.50 45.61 -20.20
CA ASN A 3 -17.38 45.01 -18.88
C ASN A 3 -16.36 43.87 -18.97
N MET A 4 -15.13 44.08 -18.50
CA MET A 4 -14.17 42.99 -18.27
C MET A 4 -14.76 42.15 -17.15
N ILE A 5 -15.32 41.00 -17.51
CA ILE A 5 -15.67 39.95 -16.53
C ILE A 5 -14.38 39.62 -15.83
N LYS A 6 -14.23 39.98 -14.55
CA LYS A 6 -13.09 39.61 -13.72
C LYS A 6 -13.14 38.09 -13.57
N LYS A 7 -12.14 37.40 -14.11
CA LYS A 7 -11.97 35.97 -13.89
C LYS A 7 -11.81 35.69 -12.39
N THR A 8 -12.45 34.64 -11.91
CA THR A 8 -12.28 34.13 -10.57
C THR A 8 -11.10 33.11 -10.53
N PRO A 9 -10.53 32.76 -9.37
CA PRO A 9 -9.52 31.73 -9.28
C PRO A 9 -9.95 30.42 -9.91
N GLU A 10 -11.22 30.03 -9.83
CA GLU A 10 -11.80 28.81 -10.40
C GLU A 10 -11.72 28.77 -11.93
N ASP A 11 -11.69 29.93 -12.61
CA ASP A 11 -11.56 30.03 -14.07
C ASP A 11 -10.16 29.65 -14.58
N PHE A 12 -9.18 29.62 -13.69
CA PHE A 12 -7.80 29.22 -13.99
C PHE A 12 -7.51 27.75 -13.69
N LEU A 13 -8.43 27.03 -13.01
CA LEU A 13 -8.25 25.63 -12.69
C LEU A 13 -8.33 24.77 -13.95
N ASN A 14 -7.43 23.79 -14.06
CA ASN A 14 -7.58 22.76 -15.06
C ASN A 14 -8.91 22.01 -14.85
N PRO A 15 -9.79 21.92 -15.88
CA PRO A 15 -11.11 21.30 -15.75
C PRO A 15 -11.05 19.86 -15.19
N LYS A 16 -9.99 19.11 -15.47
CA LYS A 16 -9.82 17.74 -14.95
C LYS A 16 -9.75 17.68 -13.42
N ILE A 17 -9.23 18.75 -12.78
CA ILE A 17 -9.05 18.77 -11.33
C ILE A 17 -10.37 18.97 -10.59
N LYS A 18 -11.38 19.57 -11.24
CA LYS A 18 -12.69 19.86 -10.63
C LYS A 18 -13.45 18.61 -10.15
N LYS A 19 -13.12 17.43 -10.67
CA LYS A 19 -13.75 16.17 -10.27
C LYS A 19 -13.10 15.52 -9.04
N PHE A 20 -11.95 16.02 -8.60
CA PHE A 20 -11.22 15.46 -7.46
C PHE A 20 -11.45 16.31 -6.20
N ASN A 21 -11.52 15.63 -5.06
CA ASN A 21 -11.53 16.27 -3.76
C ASN A 21 -10.18 16.01 -3.07
N PRO A 22 -9.69 16.96 -2.25
CA PRO A 22 -8.52 16.70 -1.41
C PRO A 22 -8.76 15.48 -0.54
N TYR A 23 -7.70 14.67 -0.37
CA TYR A 23 -7.75 13.55 0.57
C TYR A 23 -8.04 14.10 1.97
N SER A 24 -9.08 13.58 2.61
CA SER A 24 -9.45 13.95 3.97
C SER A 24 -9.60 12.70 4.83
N LEU A 25 -9.11 12.77 6.05
CA LEU A 25 -9.40 11.79 7.10
C LEU A 25 -10.71 12.19 7.79
N ASN A 26 -11.49 11.22 8.23
CA ASN A 26 -12.72 11.45 8.99
C ASN A 26 -12.39 12.02 10.38
N GLY A 27 -12.34 13.35 10.48
CA GLY A 27 -12.09 14.06 11.74
C GLY A 27 -10.61 14.36 12.05
N ASN A 28 -10.40 15.03 13.19
CA ASN A 28 -9.04 15.30 13.68
C ASN A 28 -8.46 14.01 14.30
N ILE A 29 -7.39 13.50 13.73
CA ILE A 29 -6.68 12.28 14.16
C ILE A 29 -6.37 12.28 15.68
N LYS A 30 -6.08 13.44 16.25
CA LYS A 30 -5.78 13.60 17.68
C LYS A 30 -6.94 13.29 18.62
N ASN A 31 -8.16 13.17 18.09
CA ASN A 31 -9.37 12.89 18.89
C ASN A 31 -9.60 11.39 19.14
N PHE A 32 -8.80 10.52 18.53
CA PHE A 32 -8.94 9.07 18.67
C PHE A 32 -7.89 8.49 19.61
N GLU A 33 -8.33 7.60 20.49
CA GLU A 33 -7.46 6.85 21.42
C GLU A 33 -6.81 5.66 20.70
N ILE A 34 -7.55 5.04 19.78
CA ILE A 34 -7.11 3.87 19.02
C ILE A 34 -7.26 4.15 17.52
N ARG A 35 -6.18 3.92 16.77
CA ARG A 35 -6.13 4.16 15.33
C ARG A 35 -5.78 2.88 14.56
N LEU A 36 -6.79 2.28 13.95
CA LEU A 36 -6.69 1.04 13.18
C LEU A 36 -7.20 1.23 11.74
N ASP A 37 -6.96 2.43 11.16
CA ASP A 37 -7.51 2.86 9.86
C ASP A 37 -6.52 2.87 8.71
N ALA A 38 -5.22 3.02 8.99
CA ALA A 38 -4.20 3.33 7.98
C ALA A 38 -3.20 2.18 7.70
N ASN A 39 -3.43 1.00 8.25
CA ASN A 39 -2.53 -0.16 8.11
C ASN A 39 -1.08 0.18 8.53
N GLU A 40 -0.94 1.01 9.56
CA GLU A 40 0.34 1.35 10.18
C GLU A 40 0.82 0.24 11.11
N SER A 41 2.11 0.22 11.42
CA SER A 41 2.66 -0.65 12.47
C SER A 41 2.36 -0.04 13.84
N PHE A 42 1.99 -0.87 14.79
CA PHE A 42 1.88 -0.48 16.20
C PHE A 42 3.21 -0.58 16.95
N VAL A 43 4.23 -1.16 16.31
CA VAL A 43 5.56 -1.34 16.92
C VAL A 43 6.38 -0.07 16.78
N SER A 44 6.80 0.50 17.90
CA SER A 44 7.71 1.64 17.95
C SER A 44 9.16 1.18 17.91
N LEU A 45 10.04 2.01 17.36
CA LEU A 45 11.48 1.75 17.41
C LEU A 45 11.99 1.84 18.85
N PRO A 46 12.88 0.93 19.31
CA PRO A 46 13.48 0.98 20.63
C PRO A 46 14.54 2.09 20.72
N ASP A 47 14.84 2.52 21.95
CA ASP A 47 15.71 3.67 22.22
C ASP A 47 17.08 3.52 21.57
N TYR A 48 17.70 2.36 21.57
CA TYR A 48 19.03 2.15 20.98
C TYR A 48 19.05 2.36 19.46
N ILE A 49 17.94 2.06 18.75
CA ILE A 49 17.81 2.36 17.31
C ILE A 49 17.58 3.86 17.11
N VAL A 50 16.75 4.49 17.95
CA VAL A 50 16.48 5.94 17.91
C VAL A 50 17.75 6.72 18.18
N GLU A 51 18.58 6.32 19.14
CA GLU A 51 19.89 6.91 19.43
C GLU A 51 20.83 6.81 18.21
N ASN A 52 20.91 5.64 17.57
CA ASN A 52 21.72 5.48 16.37
C ASN A 52 21.19 6.33 15.19
N ILE A 53 19.87 6.44 15.04
CA ILE A 53 19.28 7.39 14.07
C ILE A 53 19.76 8.81 14.36
N ASN A 54 19.69 9.27 15.60
CA ASN A 54 20.08 10.61 16.00
C ASN A 54 21.56 10.86 15.70
N GLU A 55 22.45 9.91 16.01
CA GLU A 55 23.88 10.02 15.71
C GLU A 55 24.15 10.10 14.19
N ASN A 56 23.38 9.41 13.38
CA ASN A 56 23.51 9.45 11.94
C ASN A 56 22.93 10.75 11.33
N ILE A 57 21.84 11.27 11.88
CA ILE A 57 21.25 12.54 11.44
C ILE A 57 22.20 13.72 11.72
N LYS A 58 22.94 13.72 12.82
CA LYS A 58 23.95 14.76 13.13
C LYS A 58 25.03 14.90 12.05
N LYS A 59 25.28 13.87 11.25
CA LYS A 59 26.26 13.87 10.17
C LYS A 59 25.76 14.50 8.87
N ILE A 60 24.45 14.84 8.79
CA ILE A 60 23.84 15.42 7.60
C ILE A 60 24.21 16.90 7.46
N ASN A 61 24.66 17.27 6.28
CA ASN A 61 24.86 18.68 5.90
C ASN A 61 23.52 19.27 5.40
N PHE A 62 22.73 19.86 6.30
CA PHE A 62 21.38 20.36 6.00
C PHE A 62 21.35 21.47 4.93
N ASN A 63 22.45 22.12 4.65
CA ASN A 63 22.59 23.13 3.60
C ASN A 63 22.97 22.56 2.22
N ARG A 64 22.96 21.24 2.07
CA ARG A 64 23.26 20.53 0.82
C ARG A 64 22.10 19.64 0.39
N TYR A 65 21.94 19.50 -0.90
CA TYR A 65 21.00 18.51 -1.46
C TYR A 65 21.45 17.08 -1.12
N PRO A 66 20.49 16.13 -0.99
CA PRO A 66 20.82 14.71 -0.84
C PRO A 66 21.48 14.14 -2.10
N ASP A 67 21.95 12.90 -2.01
CA ASP A 67 22.32 12.14 -3.20
C ASP A 67 21.08 11.93 -4.10
N PRO A 68 21.09 12.38 -5.37
CA PRO A 68 19.95 12.25 -6.27
C PRO A 68 19.61 10.79 -6.62
N SER A 69 20.58 9.90 -6.53
CA SER A 69 20.42 8.46 -6.77
C SER A 69 20.02 7.68 -5.54
N ALA A 70 20.14 8.28 -4.33
CA ALA A 70 20.03 7.60 -3.04
C ALA A 70 20.89 6.30 -3.01
N ALA A 71 22.14 6.39 -3.49
CA ALA A 71 22.99 5.22 -3.74
C ALA A 71 23.27 4.42 -2.47
N ASP A 72 23.57 5.08 -1.35
CA ASP A 72 23.84 4.43 -0.06
C ASP A 72 22.59 3.68 0.43
N LEU A 73 21.42 4.31 0.35
CA LEU A 73 20.15 3.67 0.71
C LEU A 73 19.84 2.49 -0.22
N THR A 74 20.03 2.65 -1.54
CA THR A 74 19.80 1.57 -2.51
C THR A 74 20.71 0.37 -2.25
N LYS A 75 22.00 0.62 -1.97
CA LYS A 75 22.96 -0.42 -1.60
C LYS A 75 22.55 -1.11 -0.30
N LYS A 76 22.19 -0.33 0.72
CA LYS A 76 21.76 -0.86 2.00
C LYS A 76 20.49 -1.70 1.88
N TYR A 77 19.55 -1.30 1.01
CA TYR A 77 18.35 -2.09 0.76
C TYR A 77 18.65 -3.40 0.01
N ALA A 78 19.58 -3.39 -0.95
CA ALA A 78 20.04 -4.64 -1.60
C ALA A 78 20.70 -5.59 -0.58
N GLU A 79 21.53 -5.06 0.35
CA GLU A 79 22.11 -5.83 1.46
C GLU A 79 21.02 -6.41 2.38
N TYR A 80 19.99 -5.63 2.71
CA TYR A 80 18.84 -6.08 3.50
C TYR A 80 18.10 -7.22 2.80
N LEU A 81 17.81 -7.09 1.51
CA LEU A 81 17.16 -8.17 0.74
C LEU A 81 18.01 -9.45 0.71
N LYS A 82 19.33 -9.32 0.63
CA LYS A 82 20.23 -10.48 0.69
C LYS A 82 20.22 -11.19 2.04
N ILE A 83 20.15 -10.43 3.14
CA ILE A 83 20.18 -10.98 4.51
C ILE A 83 18.81 -11.54 4.89
N SER A 84 17.74 -10.75 4.74
CA SER A 84 16.40 -11.09 5.25
C SER A 84 15.56 -11.93 4.29
N GLU A 85 15.83 -11.83 2.98
CA GLU A 85 15.02 -12.50 1.94
C GLU A 85 15.84 -13.53 1.13
N ASN A 86 17.14 -13.64 1.37
CA ASN A 86 18.07 -14.45 0.57
C ASN A 86 18.03 -14.12 -0.94
N VAL A 87 17.82 -12.83 -1.28
CA VAL A 87 17.74 -12.35 -2.65
C VAL A 87 18.91 -11.42 -2.95
N ASP A 88 19.80 -11.86 -3.84
CA ASP A 88 21.00 -11.10 -4.25
C ASP A 88 20.72 -10.39 -5.57
N ILE A 89 20.48 -9.08 -5.52
CA ILE A 89 20.21 -8.23 -6.69
C ILE A 89 21.13 -7.02 -6.75
N GLY A 90 21.48 -6.62 -7.97
CA GLY A 90 22.27 -5.39 -8.20
C GLY A 90 21.46 -4.12 -7.97
N ILE A 91 22.13 -3.06 -7.55
CA ILE A 91 21.52 -1.73 -7.32
C ILE A 91 20.94 -1.09 -8.58
N ASN A 92 21.33 -1.56 -9.76
CA ASN A 92 20.78 -1.18 -11.06
C ASN A 92 19.38 -1.70 -11.31
N HIS A 93 18.91 -2.65 -10.50
CA HIS A 93 17.54 -3.19 -10.51
C HIS A 93 16.61 -2.52 -9.50
N ILE A 94 17.06 -1.45 -8.83
CA ILE A 94 16.33 -0.77 -7.76
C ILE A 94 16.17 0.72 -8.08
N ALA A 95 14.94 1.23 -7.96
CA ALA A 95 14.65 2.65 -7.91
C ALA A 95 14.02 3.01 -6.56
N VAL A 96 14.41 4.17 -6.01
CA VAL A 96 13.91 4.68 -4.73
C VAL A 96 13.01 5.89 -4.96
N GLY A 97 11.89 5.96 -4.22
CA GLY A 97 10.96 7.08 -4.27
C GLY A 97 10.46 7.50 -2.89
N THR A 98 9.80 8.65 -2.83
CA THR A 98 9.14 9.18 -1.63
C THR A 98 7.86 8.42 -1.33
N GLY A 99 8.02 7.17 -0.86
CA GLY A 99 6.98 6.16 -0.72
C GLY A 99 6.63 5.50 -2.05
N SER A 100 5.84 4.42 -1.97
CA SER A 100 5.31 3.74 -3.15
C SER A 100 4.34 4.63 -3.95
N ASP A 101 3.67 5.59 -3.32
CA ASP A 101 2.76 6.53 -4.00
C ASP A 101 3.46 7.38 -5.06
N GLU A 102 4.62 7.94 -4.75
CA GLU A 102 5.41 8.70 -5.73
C GLU A 102 5.86 7.78 -6.88
N LEU A 103 6.33 6.58 -6.55
CA LEU A 103 6.74 5.60 -7.57
C LEU A 103 5.60 5.20 -8.49
N LEU A 104 4.37 5.03 -7.97
CA LEU A 104 3.18 4.81 -8.80
C LEU A 104 2.98 5.92 -9.83
N ASN A 105 3.02 7.17 -9.37
CA ASN A 105 2.88 8.32 -10.25
C ASN A 105 3.99 8.36 -11.32
N ILE A 106 5.24 8.10 -10.92
CA ILE A 106 6.39 8.06 -11.83
C ILE A 106 6.21 6.93 -12.86
N ILE A 107 5.86 5.72 -12.43
CA ILE A 107 5.66 4.55 -13.30
C ILE A 107 4.55 4.83 -14.31
N ILE A 108 3.39 5.31 -13.85
CA ILE A 108 2.26 5.63 -14.73
C ILE A 108 2.67 6.66 -15.80
N ASN A 109 3.37 7.74 -15.40
CA ASN A 109 3.87 8.75 -16.33
C ASN A 109 5.00 8.24 -17.25
N SER A 110 5.70 7.15 -16.87
CA SER A 110 6.74 6.55 -17.67
C SER A 110 6.20 5.70 -18.82
N PHE A 111 5.01 5.11 -18.65
CA PHE A 111 4.42 4.19 -19.63
C PHE A 111 3.23 4.77 -20.39
N LEU A 112 2.54 5.77 -19.85
CA LEU A 112 1.27 6.24 -20.38
C LEU A 112 1.31 7.73 -20.73
N SER A 113 0.56 8.04 -21.77
CA SER A 113 0.18 9.40 -22.17
C SER A 113 -1.33 9.59 -22.04
N LYS A 114 -1.81 10.82 -22.25
CA LYS A 114 -3.25 11.12 -22.32
C LYS A 114 -3.96 10.16 -23.30
N SER A 115 -5.12 9.65 -22.89
CA SER A 115 -5.97 8.69 -23.62
C SER A 115 -5.36 7.29 -23.81
N ASP A 116 -4.18 7.01 -23.28
CA ASP A 116 -3.71 5.63 -23.16
C ASP A 116 -4.54 4.89 -22.09
N LYS A 117 -4.65 3.58 -22.23
CA LYS A 117 -5.48 2.77 -21.34
C LYS A 117 -4.67 2.08 -20.26
N ILE A 118 -5.11 2.22 -19.01
CA ILE A 118 -4.60 1.49 -17.84
C ILE A 118 -5.70 0.57 -17.31
N LEU A 119 -5.33 -0.67 -16.95
CA LEU A 119 -6.23 -1.58 -16.24
C LEU A 119 -5.81 -1.69 -14.78
N THR A 120 -6.80 -1.57 -13.90
CA THR A 120 -6.69 -1.88 -12.47
C THR A 120 -7.94 -2.62 -12.02
N PHE A 121 -7.99 -3.01 -10.77
CA PHE A 121 -9.14 -3.75 -10.22
C PHE A 121 -9.93 -2.91 -9.22
N THR A 122 -11.16 -3.32 -8.96
CA THR A 122 -12.01 -2.73 -7.91
C THR A 122 -12.75 -3.84 -7.17
N PRO A 123 -12.67 -3.88 -5.83
CA PRO A 123 -11.86 -3.02 -4.95
C PRO A 123 -10.36 -3.32 -5.03
N ASP A 124 -9.55 -2.28 -5.10
CA ASP A 124 -8.09 -2.29 -4.95
C ASP A 124 -7.62 -0.91 -4.45
N PHE A 125 -6.32 -0.67 -4.35
CA PHE A 125 -5.81 0.60 -3.87
C PHE A 125 -6.15 1.74 -4.85
N SER A 126 -6.95 2.69 -4.39
CA SER A 126 -7.57 3.73 -5.22
C SER A 126 -6.57 4.65 -5.94
N MET A 127 -5.31 4.71 -5.47
CA MET A 127 -4.29 5.56 -6.08
C MET A 127 -3.87 5.08 -7.47
N TYR A 128 -4.06 3.82 -7.82
CA TYR A 128 -3.81 3.34 -9.19
C TYR A 128 -4.73 4.05 -10.20
N SER A 129 -6.03 4.08 -9.89
CA SER A 129 -7.01 4.80 -10.70
C SER A 129 -6.79 6.31 -10.65
N PHE A 130 -6.51 6.86 -9.47
CA PHE A 130 -6.33 8.30 -9.27
C PHE A 130 -5.19 8.85 -10.13
N TYR A 131 -4.02 8.23 -10.12
CA TYR A 131 -2.89 8.69 -10.94
C TYR A 131 -3.14 8.51 -12.43
N GLY A 132 -3.80 7.43 -12.85
CA GLY A 132 -4.24 7.27 -14.25
C GLY A 132 -5.16 8.41 -14.69
N GLU A 133 -6.14 8.76 -13.87
CA GLU A 133 -7.06 9.87 -14.16
C GLU A 133 -6.40 11.25 -14.15
N ILE A 134 -5.39 11.47 -13.31
CA ILE A 134 -4.63 12.74 -13.27
C ILE A 134 -3.89 13.00 -14.56
N ILE A 135 -3.35 11.98 -15.23
CA ILE A 135 -2.70 12.10 -16.53
C ILE A 135 -3.68 12.05 -17.71
N GLU A 136 -4.99 11.99 -17.43
CA GLU A 136 -6.05 11.85 -18.43
C GLU A 136 -5.94 10.53 -19.24
N ALA A 137 -5.43 9.46 -18.63
CA ALA A 137 -5.52 8.11 -19.18
C ALA A 137 -6.94 7.55 -18.98
N ASP A 138 -7.34 6.64 -19.87
CA ASP A 138 -8.59 5.90 -19.76
C ASP A 138 -8.43 4.76 -18.75
N VAL A 139 -9.02 4.91 -17.56
CA VAL A 139 -8.90 3.93 -16.49
C VAL A 139 -9.99 2.87 -16.58
N ILE A 140 -9.58 1.65 -16.88
CA ILE A 140 -10.44 0.47 -16.94
C ILE A 140 -10.36 -0.24 -15.59
N ARG A 141 -11.50 -0.37 -14.90
CA ARG A 141 -11.61 -1.05 -13.59
C ARG A 141 -12.28 -2.40 -13.78
N ALA A 142 -11.50 -3.48 -13.68
CA ALA A 142 -12.05 -4.82 -13.63
C ALA A 142 -12.64 -5.09 -12.24
N GLN A 143 -13.89 -5.54 -12.20
CA GLN A 143 -14.61 -5.76 -10.94
C GLN A 143 -14.18 -7.07 -10.29
N LYS A 144 -13.94 -7.03 -8.98
CA LYS A 144 -13.81 -8.20 -8.11
C LYS A 144 -15.03 -8.31 -7.21
N ASN A 145 -15.59 -9.50 -7.05
CA ASN A 145 -16.82 -9.70 -6.31
C ASN A 145 -16.53 -10.38 -4.95
N SER A 146 -17.12 -9.86 -3.89
CA SER A 146 -17.02 -10.44 -2.55
C SER A 146 -17.73 -11.80 -2.42
N ALA A 147 -18.67 -12.11 -3.31
CA ALA A 147 -19.38 -13.40 -3.32
C ALA A 147 -18.45 -14.56 -3.68
N ASP A 148 -17.44 -14.33 -4.53
CA ASP A 148 -16.43 -15.31 -4.95
C ASP A 148 -15.03 -15.00 -4.36
N ASP A 149 -15.02 -14.40 -3.16
CA ASP A 149 -13.81 -14.02 -2.43
C ASP A 149 -12.84 -13.15 -3.24
N PHE A 150 -13.39 -12.27 -4.09
CA PHE A 150 -12.63 -11.33 -4.93
C PHE A 150 -11.73 -12.02 -5.97
N ALA A 151 -12.09 -13.20 -6.43
CA ALA A 151 -11.37 -13.92 -7.48
C ALA A 151 -11.26 -13.10 -8.77
N ILE A 152 -10.19 -13.34 -9.53
CA ILE A 152 -9.90 -12.69 -10.81
C ILE A 152 -9.74 -13.77 -11.87
N ASP A 153 -10.48 -13.67 -12.96
CA ASP A 153 -10.26 -14.46 -14.17
C ASP A 153 -9.17 -13.77 -15.02
N PHE A 154 -7.93 -14.21 -14.85
CA PHE A 154 -6.78 -13.64 -15.57
C PHE A 154 -6.77 -14.00 -17.06
N ASP A 155 -7.42 -15.07 -17.49
CA ASP A 155 -7.56 -15.40 -18.93
C ASP A 155 -8.54 -14.40 -19.60
N GLU A 156 -9.65 -14.04 -18.92
CA GLU A 156 -10.53 -12.96 -19.38
C GLU A 156 -9.80 -11.60 -19.42
N ILE A 157 -9.03 -11.28 -18.37
CA ILE A 157 -8.26 -10.03 -18.31
C ILE A 157 -7.24 -9.95 -19.44
N ALA A 158 -6.50 -11.02 -19.74
CA ALA A 158 -5.55 -11.07 -20.86
C ALA A 158 -6.24 -10.83 -22.21
N GLY A 159 -7.42 -11.44 -22.41
CA GLY A 159 -8.27 -11.19 -23.59
C GLY A 159 -8.70 -9.72 -23.71
N LYS A 160 -9.10 -9.11 -22.59
CA LYS A 160 -9.51 -7.71 -22.51
C LYS A 160 -8.35 -6.76 -22.80
N ILE A 161 -7.14 -7.03 -22.27
CA ILE A 161 -5.94 -6.26 -22.55
C ILE A 161 -5.70 -6.13 -24.06
N LYS A 162 -5.72 -7.26 -24.76
CA LYS A 162 -5.50 -7.29 -26.22
C LYS A 162 -6.62 -6.59 -26.99
N LYS A 163 -7.90 -6.87 -26.63
CA LYS A 163 -9.07 -6.33 -27.32
C LYS A 163 -9.17 -4.81 -27.18
N GLU A 164 -8.87 -4.27 -26.01
CA GLU A 164 -9.03 -2.84 -25.71
C GLU A 164 -7.74 -2.04 -25.89
N ASN A 165 -6.63 -2.66 -26.29
CA ASN A 165 -5.31 -2.03 -26.43
C ASN A 165 -4.86 -1.35 -25.11
N ILE A 166 -4.94 -2.07 -24.00
CA ILE A 166 -4.45 -1.61 -22.69
C ILE A 166 -2.92 -1.60 -22.71
N LYS A 167 -2.32 -0.57 -22.13
CA LYS A 167 -0.85 -0.39 -22.16
C LYS A 167 -0.16 -0.64 -20.82
N LEU A 168 -0.92 -0.71 -19.72
CA LEU A 168 -0.38 -0.93 -18.39
C LEU A 168 -1.42 -1.62 -17.51
N VAL A 169 -1.00 -2.58 -16.70
CA VAL A 169 -1.81 -3.19 -15.65
C VAL A 169 -1.14 -2.92 -14.31
N ILE A 170 -1.92 -2.48 -13.31
CA ILE A 170 -1.44 -2.29 -11.94
C ILE A 170 -2.42 -2.91 -10.96
N PHE A 171 -1.93 -3.71 -10.02
CA PHE A 171 -2.73 -4.25 -8.91
C PHE A 171 -1.86 -4.68 -7.73
N SER A 172 -2.49 -4.84 -6.55
CA SER A 172 -1.81 -5.27 -5.32
C SER A 172 -1.93 -6.77 -5.08
N ASN A 173 -0.85 -7.37 -4.59
CA ASN A 173 -0.80 -8.76 -4.14
C ASN A 173 0.16 -8.91 -2.94
N PRO A 174 -0.32 -9.15 -1.71
CA PRO A 174 -1.73 -9.24 -1.29
C PRO A 174 -2.52 -7.94 -1.48
N CYS A 175 -3.82 -8.05 -1.72
CA CYS A 175 -4.64 -6.91 -2.10
C CYS A 175 -5.05 -6.04 -0.90
N ASN A 176 -4.97 -4.73 -1.07
CA ASN A 176 -5.61 -3.74 -0.20
C ASN A 176 -6.81 -3.14 -0.94
N PRO A 177 -8.07 -3.31 -0.48
CA PRO A 177 -8.45 -3.60 0.91
C PRO A 177 -8.87 -5.05 1.20
N THR A 178 -8.83 -5.97 0.24
CA THR A 178 -9.49 -7.28 0.40
C THR A 178 -8.70 -8.27 1.25
N GLY A 179 -7.38 -8.09 1.37
CA GLY A 179 -6.51 -9.03 2.07
C GLY A 179 -6.18 -10.30 1.29
N GLN A 180 -6.79 -10.49 0.11
CA GLN A 180 -6.60 -11.68 -0.70
C GLN A 180 -5.21 -11.75 -1.31
N ILE A 181 -4.70 -12.96 -1.46
CA ILE A 181 -3.45 -13.26 -2.13
C ILE A 181 -3.70 -14.18 -3.31
N ILE A 182 -3.04 -13.90 -4.43
CA ILE A 182 -3.14 -14.66 -5.67
C ILE A 182 -1.89 -15.53 -5.79
N SER A 183 -2.05 -16.80 -6.18
CA SER A 183 -0.92 -17.70 -6.31
C SER A 183 0.06 -17.26 -7.40
N LYS A 184 1.34 -17.56 -7.18
CA LYS A 184 2.40 -17.20 -8.12
C LYS A 184 2.23 -17.90 -9.47
N GLU A 185 1.71 -19.13 -9.49
CA GLU A 185 1.46 -19.90 -10.71
C GLU A 185 0.44 -19.20 -11.62
N VAL A 186 -0.64 -18.69 -11.03
CA VAL A 186 -1.68 -17.95 -11.76
C VAL A 186 -1.10 -16.64 -12.31
N LEU A 187 -0.40 -15.88 -11.46
CA LEU A 187 0.21 -14.62 -11.89
C LEU A 187 1.32 -14.81 -12.91
N LYS A 188 2.12 -15.87 -12.79
CA LYS A 188 3.16 -16.24 -13.75
C LYS A 188 2.55 -16.44 -15.14
N LYS A 189 1.52 -17.30 -15.25
CA LYS A 189 0.81 -17.53 -16.51
C LYS A 189 0.30 -16.22 -17.11
N PHE A 190 -0.30 -15.35 -16.28
CA PHE A 190 -0.79 -14.06 -16.74
C PHE A 190 0.32 -13.14 -17.24
N ILE A 191 1.40 -12.95 -16.47
CA ILE A 191 2.53 -12.08 -16.83
C ILE A 191 3.20 -12.56 -18.13
N GLU A 192 3.34 -13.87 -18.32
CA GLU A 192 3.89 -14.48 -19.53
C GLU A 192 2.95 -14.37 -20.76
N THR A 193 1.65 -14.19 -20.54
CA THR A 193 0.64 -14.10 -21.63
C THR A 193 0.49 -12.68 -22.17
N VAL A 194 0.82 -11.65 -21.39
CA VAL A 194 0.59 -10.25 -21.77
C VAL A 194 1.87 -9.56 -22.21
N ASP A 195 1.82 -8.84 -23.34
CA ASP A 195 2.94 -8.10 -23.92
C ASP A 195 2.99 -6.64 -23.47
N ILE A 196 2.57 -6.35 -22.23
CA ILE A 196 2.54 -5.01 -21.65
C ILE A 196 3.17 -5.03 -20.25
N PRO A 197 3.64 -3.88 -19.74
CA PRO A 197 4.10 -3.80 -18.37
C PRO A 197 3.02 -4.17 -17.34
N VAL A 198 3.42 -4.98 -16.37
CA VAL A 198 2.62 -5.38 -15.21
C VAL A 198 3.28 -4.84 -13.96
N VAL A 199 2.57 -4.01 -13.20
CA VAL A 199 3.02 -3.51 -11.90
C VAL A 199 2.33 -4.30 -10.80
N LEU A 200 3.11 -5.04 -10.05
CA LEU A 200 2.66 -5.84 -8.92
C LEU A 200 3.05 -5.14 -7.62
N ASP A 201 2.05 -4.60 -6.92
CA ASP A 201 2.28 -3.95 -5.63
C ASP A 201 2.33 -5.00 -4.51
N GLU A 202 3.55 -5.35 -4.11
CA GLU A 202 3.83 -6.30 -3.04
C GLU A 202 4.11 -5.63 -1.67
N VAL A 203 3.57 -4.45 -1.42
CA VAL A 203 3.79 -3.70 -0.17
C VAL A 203 3.34 -4.48 1.07
N TYR A 204 2.36 -5.37 0.94
CA TYR A 204 1.88 -6.23 2.03
C TYR A 204 2.46 -7.64 2.03
N MET A 205 3.25 -8.03 1.03
CA MET A 205 3.73 -9.40 0.84
C MET A 205 4.51 -9.97 2.05
N SER A 206 5.22 -9.14 2.78
CA SER A 206 5.96 -9.57 3.98
C SER A 206 5.05 -10.14 5.08
N PHE A 207 3.75 -9.82 5.07
CA PHE A 207 2.79 -10.35 6.05
C PHE A 207 2.24 -11.73 5.67
N ALA A 208 2.41 -12.19 4.43
CA ALA A 208 1.98 -13.51 4.00
C ALA A 208 2.74 -14.60 4.76
N ASP A 209 2.06 -15.71 5.08
CA ASP A 209 2.67 -16.79 5.88
C ASP A 209 3.72 -17.57 5.09
N GLU A 210 3.51 -17.77 3.79
CA GLU A 210 4.41 -18.46 2.87
C GLU A 210 4.81 -17.54 1.72
N LYS A 211 5.34 -16.34 2.06
CA LYS A 211 5.63 -15.27 1.08
C LYS A 211 6.46 -15.73 -0.12
N GLU A 212 7.36 -16.71 0.08
CA GLU A 212 8.22 -17.27 -0.97
C GLU A 212 7.42 -17.96 -2.08
N LYS A 213 6.23 -18.49 -1.75
CA LYS A 213 5.33 -19.13 -2.71
C LYS A 213 4.50 -18.13 -3.53
N TYR A 214 4.44 -16.87 -3.10
CA TYR A 214 3.57 -15.86 -3.71
C TYR A 214 4.33 -14.70 -4.33
N SER A 215 5.49 -14.31 -3.74
CA SER A 215 6.25 -13.15 -4.16
C SER A 215 7.07 -13.41 -5.42
N PHE A 216 7.08 -12.44 -6.31
CA PHE A 216 8.00 -12.42 -7.46
C PHE A 216 9.38 -11.86 -7.12
N LEU A 217 9.60 -11.41 -5.89
CA LEU A 217 10.90 -10.89 -5.45
C LEU A 217 12.06 -11.85 -5.76
N TYR A 218 11.81 -13.15 -5.73
CA TYR A 218 12.83 -14.21 -5.88
C TYR A 218 13.23 -14.49 -7.32
N ASP A 219 12.44 -14.04 -8.30
CA ASP A 219 12.65 -14.36 -9.72
C ASP A 219 12.14 -13.30 -10.70
N PHE A 220 11.85 -12.07 -10.24
CA PHE A 220 11.30 -11.01 -11.08
C PHE A 220 12.12 -10.68 -12.32
N LEU A 221 13.44 -10.90 -12.30
CA LEU A 221 14.33 -10.67 -13.45
C LEU A 221 14.07 -11.65 -14.60
N ALA A 222 13.38 -12.76 -14.36
CA ALA A 222 12.93 -13.67 -15.42
C ALA A 222 11.77 -13.11 -16.26
N TYR A 223 11.10 -12.04 -15.77
CA TYR A 223 9.91 -11.45 -16.40
C TYR A 223 10.22 -10.03 -16.88
N PRO A 224 10.52 -9.83 -18.17
CA PRO A 224 10.99 -8.54 -18.71
C PRO A 224 9.96 -7.41 -18.61
N ASN A 225 8.68 -7.75 -18.45
CA ASN A 225 7.56 -6.81 -18.35
C ASN A 225 7.07 -6.58 -16.89
N LEU A 226 7.75 -7.11 -15.87
CA LEU A 226 7.32 -7.02 -14.49
C LEU A 226 8.04 -5.90 -13.72
N ILE A 227 7.26 -5.12 -12.96
CA ILE A 227 7.74 -4.18 -11.94
C ILE A 227 7.12 -4.58 -10.59
N ILE A 228 7.94 -4.78 -9.58
CA ILE A 228 7.49 -5.02 -8.21
C ILE A 228 7.63 -3.73 -7.41
N MET A 229 6.61 -3.42 -6.61
CA MET A 229 6.66 -2.31 -5.67
C MET A 229 6.80 -2.80 -4.24
N LYS A 230 7.65 -2.15 -3.46
CA LYS A 230 7.90 -2.39 -2.03
C LYS A 230 7.87 -1.07 -1.27
N SER A 231 7.64 -1.12 0.04
CA SER A 231 7.60 0.07 0.90
C SER A 231 8.10 -0.23 2.30
N LEU A 232 8.79 0.74 2.90
CA LEU A 232 9.14 0.69 4.32
C LEU A 232 7.97 1.06 5.24
N SER A 233 6.84 1.51 4.68
CA SER A 233 5.71 2.04 5.45
C SER A 233 4.92 0.99 6.24
N LYS A 234 4.99 -0.29 5.86
CA LYS A 234 4.11 -1.35 6.42
C LYS A 234 4.88 -2.32 7.30
N ALA A 235 5.51 -3.34 6.75
CA ALA A 235 6.20 -4.38 7.51
C ALA A 235 7.38 -3.84 8.33
N ILE A 236 8.12 -2.87 7.77
CA ILE A 236 9.25 -2.22 8.45
C ILE A 236 8.78 -1.16 9.47
N GLY A 237 7.52 -0.68 9.36
CA GLY A 237 6.95 0.26 10.32
C GLY A 237 7.39 1.72 10.18
N LEU A 238 8.01 2.10 9.07
CA LEU A 238 8.57 3.44 8.85
C LEU A 238 7.65 4.31 7.96
N ALA A 239 6.35 4.37 8.25
CA ALA A 239 5.40 5.10 7.42
C ALA A 239 5.70 6.61 7.31
N SER A 240 6.23 7.21 8.37
CA SER A 240 6.49 8.67 8.47
C SER A 240 7.63 9.15 7.59
N ILE A 241 8.62 8.31 7.29
CA ILE A 241 9.80 8.73 6.51
C ILE A 241 9.58 8.70 5.00
N ARG A 242 8.45 8.13 4.54
CA ARG A 242 8.08 8.12 3.13
C ARG A 242 9.16 7.54 2.21
N VAL A 243 9.50 6.26 2.35
CA VAL A 243 10.44 5.54 1.48
C VAL A 243 9.79 4.32 0.86
N GLY A 244 9.92 4.18 -0.46
CA GLY A 244 9.47 3.03 -1.23
C GLY A 244 10.49 2.65 -2.31
N PHE A 245 10.33 1.46 -2.84
CA PHE A 245 11.22 0.89 -3.86
C PHE A 245 10.41 0.31 -5.01
N ALA A 246 10.94 0.47 -6.23
CA ALA A 246 10.54 -0.30 -7.41
C ALA A 246 11.68 -1.22 -7.81
N LEU A 247 11.36 -2.47 -8.09
CA LEU A 247 12.30 -3.51 -8.49
C LEU A 247 11.92 -4.00 -9.89
N SER A 248 12.87 -4.02 -10.82
CA SER A 248 12.65 -4.47 -12.20
C SER A 248 13.96 -4.68 -12.95
N ASN A 249 13.88 -4.98 -14.24
CA ASN A 249 15.05 -4.95 -15.13
C ASN A 249 15.64 -3.53 -15.23
N GLU A 250 16.89 -3.45 -15.64
CA GLU A 250 17.65 -2.19 -15.71
C GLU A 250 17.00 -1.14 -16.63
N ILE A 251 16.36 -1.55 -17.72
CA ILE A 251 15.73 -0.64 -18.69
C ILE A 251 14.58 0.11 -18.00
N PHE A 252 13.68 -0.61 -17.31
CA PHE A 252 12.56 -0.01 -16.60
C PHE A 252 13.03 0.84 -15.41
N ILE A 253 14.04 0.38 -14.68
CA ILE A 253 14.62 1.16 -13.59
C ILE A 253 15.25 2.46 -14.07
N ASN A 254 15.99 2.43 -15.19
CA ASN A 254 16.56 3.66 -15.77
C ASN A 254 15.47 4.62 -16.27
N MET A 255 14.41 4.10 -16.85
CA MET A 255 13.25 4.91 -17.26
C MET A 255 12.58 5.58 -16.03
N ILE A 256 12.34 4.84 -14.95
CA ILE A 256 11.81 5.40 -13.69
C ILE A 256 12.75 6.50 -13.14
N LYS A 257 14.07 6.23 -13.15
CA LYS A 257 15.09 7.21 -12.72
C LYS A 257 15.13 8.46 -13.59
N THR A 258 14.76 8.36 -14.87
CA THR A 258 14.70 9.50 -15.79
C THR A 258 13.51 10.41 -15.53
N VAL A 259 12.36 9.85 -15.17
CA VAL A 259 11.10 10.60 -14.94
C VAL A 259 11.05 11.20 -13.54
N LYS A 260 11.68 10.56 -12.54
CA LYS A 260 11.64 11.05 -11.15
C LYS A 260 12.33 12.40 -11.01
N SER A 261 11.80 13.24 -10.10
CA SER A 261 12.48 14.49 -9.74
C SER A 261 13.86 14.19 -9.13
N PRO A 262 14.90 14.99 -9.47
CA PRO A 262 16.18 14.91 -8.77
C PRO A 262 15.96 15.24 -7.28
N PHE A 263 16.72 14.58 -6.39
CA PHE A 263 16.66 14.81 -4.94
C PHE A 263 15.29 14.53 -4.30
N ASN A 264 14.46 13.67 -4.91
CA ASN A 264 13.09 13.40 -4.46
C ASN A 264 13.02 12.83 -3.03
N VAL A 265 13.95 11.96 -2.64
CA VAL A 265 14.02 11.45 -1.26
C VAL A 265 14.98 12.30 -0.45
N ASN A 266 14.51 12.95 0.60
CA ASN A 266 15.32 13.84 1.42
C ASN A 266 16.38 13.09 2.26
N SER A 267 17.45 13.81 2.67
CA SER A 267 18.58 13.22 3.39
C SER A 267 18.21 12.55 4.70
N ILE A 268 17.23 13.10 5.44
CA ILE A 268 16.79 12.55 6.73
C ILE A 268 16.12 11.19 6.49
N SER A 269 15.19 11.12 5.53
CA SER A 269 14.51 9.87 5.18
C SER A 269 15.47 8.80 4.69
N GLN A 270 16.44 9.17 3.84
CA GLN A 270 17.49 8.24 3.40
C GLN A 270 18.27 7.70 4.61
N LYS A 271 18.73 8.58 5.48
CA LYS A 271 19.59 8.20 6.62
C LYS A 271 18.85 7.38 7.67
N ILE A 272 17.59 7.69 7.97
CA ILE A 272 16.75 6.87 8.87
C ILE A 272 16.52 5.48 8.26
N ALA A 273 16.15 5.42 6.97
CA ALA A 273 15.94 4.15 6.29
C ALA A 273 17.19 3.26 6.33
N GLU A 274 18.36 3.81 5.92
CA GLU A 274 19.65 3.11 5.96
C GLU A 274 19.96 2.55 7.36
N THR A 275 19.71 3.37 8.41
CA THR A 275 19.97 2.98 9.79
C THR A 275 19.05 1.85 10.21
N VAL A 276 17.73 1.96 10.00
CA VAL A 276 16.76 0.98 10.52
C VAL A 276 16.84 -0.35 9.79
N ILE A 277 16.99 -0.36 8.45
CA ILE A 277 17.10 -1.62 7.70
C ILE A 277 18.38 -2.41 7.98
N SER A 278 19.37 -1.81 8.66
CA SER A 278 20.54 -2.54 9.13
C SER A 278 20.30 -3.41 10.37
N TYR A 279 19.14 -3.27 11.01
CA TYR A 279 18.71 -4.09 12.15
C TYR A 279 17.75 -5.21 11.71
N ALA A 280 18.18 -6.04 10.75
CA ALA A 280 17.35 -7.05 10.13
C ALA A 280 16.69 -8.01 11.16
N ASP A 281 17.42 -8.52 12.15
CA ASP A 281 16.90 -9.42 13.18
C ASP A 281 15.77 -8.77 13.99
N TYR A 282 15.93 -7.50 14.37
CA TYR A 282 14.88 -6.74 15.07
C TYR A 282 13.62 -6.58 14.20
N LEU A 283 13.79 -6.29 12.92
CA LEU A 283 12.67 -6.14 11.98
C LEU A 283 11.93 -7.46 11.79
N ASP A 284 12.62 -8.58 11.75
CA ASP A 284 12.01 -9.91 11.68
C ASP A 284 11.22 -10.25 12.96
N GLU A 285 11.70 -9.88 14.14
CA GLU A 285 10.96 -10.01 15.40
C GLU A 285 9.70 -9.15 15.40
N CYS A 286 9.78 -7.90 14.96
CA CYS A 286 8.63 -7.02 14.81
C CYS A 286 7.58 -7.59 13.85
N LEU A 287 8.02 -8.12 12.71
CA LEU A 287 7.13 -8.73 11.72
C LEU A 287 6.40 -9.95 12.30
N LYS A 288 7.10 -10.83 13.04
CA LYS A 288 6.50 -11.97 13.75
C LYS A 288 5.43 -11.51 14.73
N LEU A 289 5.74 -10.50 15.56
CA LEU A 289 4.80 -9.94 16.52
C LEU A 289 3.54 -9.38 15.85
N ILE A 290 3.68 -8.66 14.72
CA ILE A 290 2.54 -8.12 13.97
C ILE A 290 1.69 -9.27 13.40
N LYS A 291 2.31 -10.29 12.83
CA LYS A 291 1.60 -11.47 12.28
C LYS A 291 0.82 -12.23 13.36
N GLU A 292 1.40 -12.42 14.55
CA GLU A 292 0.72 -13.06 15.69
C GLU A 292 -0.48 -12.24 16.15
N ASN A 293 -0.32 -10.93 16.34
CA ASN A 293 -1.42 -10.04 16.71
C ASN A 293 -2.53 -10.02 15.65
N LYS A 294 -2.18 -10.03 14.36
CA LYS A 294 -3.14 -10.12 13.25
C LYS A 294 -3.94 -11.42 13.33
N LYS A 295 -3.25 -12.55 13.51
CA LYS A 295 -3.89 -13.87 13.63
C LYS A 295 -4.86 -13.93 14.80
N ASN A 296 -4.46 -13.41 15.95
CA ASN A 296 -5.29 -13.34 17.14
C ASN A 296 -6.51 -12.43 16.93
N LEU A 297 -6.32 -11.24 16.35
CA LEU A 297 -7.41 -10.32 16.02
C LEU A 297 -8.42 -10.96 15.07
N GLN A 298 -7.93 -11.57 13.99
CA GLN A 298 -8.78 -12.25 13.00
C GLN A 298 -9.59 -13.39 13.64
N MET A 299 -8.96 -14.25 14.43
CA MET A 299 -9.62 -15.34 15.13
C MET A 299 -10.71 -14.82 16.12
N ASN A 300 -10.40 -13.77 16.88
CA ASN A 300 -11.36 -13.18 17.81
C ASN A 300 -12.56 -12.58 17.06
N ILE A 301 -12.35 -11.91 15.93
CA ILE A 301 -13.43 -11.37 15.09
C ILE A 301 -14.26 -12.53 14.49
N GLN A 302 -13.62 -13.55 13.93
CA GLN A 302 -14.31 -14.72 13.39
C GLN A 302 -15.18 -15.40 14.45
N ASN A 303 -14.66 -15.64 15.65
CA ASN A 303 -15.41 -16.25 16.74
C ASN A 303 -16.59 -15.37 17.18
N LEU A 304 -16.40 -14.05 17.25
CA LEU A 304 -17.44 -13.11 17.68
C LEU A 304 -18.62 -13.06 16.71
N PHE A 305 -18.36 -13.20 15.43
CA PHE A 305 -19.38 -13.12 14.37
C PHE A 305 -19.78 -14.49 13.77
N ALA A 306 -19.25 -15.61 14.29
CA ALA A 306 -19.45 -16.96 13.74
C ALA A 306 -20.93 -17.34 13.48
N ASN A 307 -21.83 -16.90 14.36
CA ASN A 307 -23.28 -17.19 14.25
C ASN A 307 -24.09 -15.99 13.72
N LYS A 308 -23.46 -15.00 13.09
CA LYS A 308 -24.11 -13.80 12.58
C LYS A 308 -24.09 -13.82 11.05
N LYS A 309 -25.24 -14.17 10.42
CA LYS A 309 -25.36 -14.27 8.96
C LYS A 309 -25.10 -12.96 8.21
N ASP A 310 -25.24 -11.82 8.91
CA ASP A 310 -25.06 -10.47 8.36
C ASP A 310 -23.58 -10.07 8.23
N PHE A 311 -22.64 -10.97 8.60
CA PHE A 311 -21.21 -10.67 8.62
C PHE A 311 -20.44 -11.73 7.84
N LYS A 312 -19.62 -11.30 6.87
CA LYS A 312 -18.62 -12.11 6.22
C LYS A 312 -17.23 -11.59 6.57
N ILE A 313 -16.40 -12.42 7.19
CA ILE A 313 -15.03 -12.11 7.55
C ILE A 313 -14.12 -12.80 6.55
N PHE A 314 -13.27 -12.02 5.86
CA PHE A 314 -12.36 -12.55 4.87
C PHE A 314 -11.04 -13.00 5.50
N ASN A 315 -10.47 -14.07 4.98
CA ASN A 315 -9.08 -14.42 5.29
C ASN A 315 -8.14 -13.38 4.68
N THR A 316 -7.01 -13.12 5.33
CA THR A 316 -6.11 -12.05 4.93
C THR A 316 -4.65 -12.44 5.09
N GLU A 317 -3.86 -12.09 4.08
CA GLU A 317 -2.39 -12.19 4.07
C GLU A 317 -1.72 -10.81 4.24
N THR A 318 -2.40 -9.91 4.95
CA THR A 318 -1.94 -8.53 5.23
C THR A 318 -1.87 -8.26 6.74
N ASN A 319 -1.66 -7.00 7.14
CA ASN A 319 -1.73 -6.56 8.55
C ASN A 319 -3.09 -5.97 8.94
N PHE A 320 -4.16 -6.38 8.28
CA PHE A 320 -5.53 -5.93 8.59
C PHE A 320 -6.54 -7.06 8.35
N VAL A 321 -7.75 -6.89 8.89
CA VAL A 321 -8.90 -7.77 8.68
C VAL A 321 -9.96 -7.01 7.91
N LEU A 322 -10.67 -7.68 6.97
CA LEU A 322 -11.81 -7.13 6.26
C LEU A 322 -13.10 -7.84 6.70
N ILE A 323 -14.12 -7.05 6.99
CA ILE A 323 -15.47 -7.49 7.34
C ILE A 323 -16.45 -6.89 6.35
N GLU A 324 -17.30 -7.72 5.72
CA GLU A 324 -18.44 -7.27 4.94
C GLU A 324 -19.71 -7.35 5.78
N THR A 325 -20.50 -6.27 5.81
CA THR A 325 -21.79 -6.22 6.50
C THR A 325 -22.62 -5.02 6.06
N GLU A 326 -23.94 -5.18 5.97
CA GLU A 326 -24.87 -4.07 5.74
C GLU A 326 -24.90 -3.05 6.91
N LYS A 327 -24.36 -3.42 8.07
CA LYS A 327 -24.25 -2.56 9.26
C LYS A 327 -22.93 -1.80 9.32
N ALA A 328 -22.14 -1.78 8.24
CA ALA A 328 -20.80 -1.21 8.25
C ALA A 328 -20.78 0.27 8.71
N LYS A 329 -21.72 1.09 8.20
CA LYS A 329 -21.81 2.49 8.62
C LYS A 329 -22.19 2.64 10.09
N GLU A 330 -23.18 1.89 10.56
CA GLU A 330 -23.63 1.94 11.97
C GLU A 330 -22.51 1.56 12.94
N ILE A 331 -21.81 0.46 12.64
CA ILE A 331 -20.67 0.00 13.44
C ILE A 331 -19.53 1.02 13.42
N PHE A 332 -19.23 1.56 12.26
CA PHE A 332 -18.21 2.61 12.11
C PHE A 332 -18.54 3.82 12.97
N ASP A 333 -19.77 4.34 12.90
CA ASP A 333 -20.21 5.48 13.69
C ASP A 333 -20.18 5.18 15.20
N TYR A 334 -20.53 3.94 15.61
CA TYR A 334 -20.44 3.49 16.99
C TYR A 334 -18.98 3.46 17.47
N LEU A 335 -18.04 2.92 16.69
CA LEU A 335 -16.63 2.89 17.04
C LEU A 335 -16.02 4.30 17.13
N LEU A 336 -16.41 5.22 16.22
CA LEU A 336 -16.00 6.63 16.29
C LEU A 336 -16.41 7.30 17.61
N LYS A 337 -17.65 7.07 18.07
CA LYS A 337 -18.13 7.58 19.38
C LYS A 337 -17.32 7.02 20.55
N ASN A 338 -16.80 5.79 20.41
CA ASN A 338 -15.93 5.15 21.38
C ASN A 338 -14.43 5.44 21.12
N LYS A 339 -14.11 6.49 20.34
CA LYS A 339 -12.75 6.96 20.03
C LYS A 339 -11.85 5.91 19.36
N ILE A 340 -12.44 4.95 18.65
CA ILE A 340 -11.74 3.95 17.85
C ILE A 340 -11.95 4.29 16.37
N LEU A 341 -10.86 4.54 15.65
CA LEU A 341 -10.88 4.83 14.23
C LEU A 341 -10.48 3.60 13.42
N ILE A 342 -11.37 3.13 12.56
CA ILE A 342 -11.14 2.10 11.54
C ILE A 342 -11.43 2.65 10.15
N ARG A 343 -11.30 1.86 9.10
CA ARG A 343 -11.66 2.27 7.75
C ARG A 343 -13.03 1.73 7.34
N ASN A 344 -13.96 2.62 7.06
CA ASN A 344 -15.23 2.28 6.39
C ASN A 344 -15.05 2.46 4.88
N ILE A 345 -15.40 1.43 4.10
CA ILE A 345 -15.29 1.42 2.65
C ILE A 345 -16.69 1.21 2.08
N GLU A 346 -17.20 2.23 1.37
CA GLU A 346 -18.49 2.22 0.66
C GLU A 346 -19.69 1.87 1.54
N ASN A 347 -19.60 2.05 2.86
CA ASN A 347 -20.60 1.64 3.85
C ASN A 347 -20.98 0.13 3.78
N LYS A 348 -20.12 -0.66 3.19
CA LYS A 348 -20.27 -2.11 3.00
C LYS A 348 -19.17 -2.89 3.69
N PHE A 349 -17.97 -2.37 3.73
CA PHE A 349 -16.81 -3.04 4.30
C PHE A 349 -16.19 -2.24 5.44
N LEU A 350 -15.75 -2.95 6.47
CA LEU A 350 -14.91 -2.43 7.54
C LEU A 350 -13.52 -3.06 7.41
N ARG A 351 -12.50 -2.24 7.15
CA ARG A 351 -11.10 -2.69 7.19
C ARG A 351 -10.47 -2.23 8.49
N ILE A 352 -9.89 -3.16 9.22
CA ILE A 352 -9.38 -2.98 10.57
C ILE A 352 -7.91 -3.36 10.59
N SER A 353 -7.02 -2.38 10.77
CA SER A 353 -5.59 -2.62 10.94
C SER A 353 -5.33 -3.38 12.23
N THR A 354 -4.28 -4.20 12.25
CA THR A 354 -3.84 -4.87 13.47
C THR A 354 -3.18 -3.86 14.41
N GLY A 355 -3.70 -3.75 15.63
CA GLY A 355 -3.10 -3.02 16.73
C GLY A 355 -2.28 -3.91 17.65
N ASN A 356 -1.77 -3.33 18.76
CA ASN A 356 -1.20 -4.11 19.86
C ASN A 356 -2.30 -4.90 20.60
N CYS A 357 -1.92 -5.72 21.59
CA CYS A 357 -2.86 -6.57 22.32
C CYS A 357 -3.97 -5.73 22.98
N ASP A 358 -3.61 -4.62 23.65
CA ASP A 358 -4.57 -3.77 24.38
C ASP A 358 -5.56 -3.08 23.42
N GLU A 359 -5.07 -2.57 22.29
CA GLU A 359 -5.89 -1.94 21.25
C GLU A 359 -6.88 -2.95 20.64
N ASN A 360 -6.39 -4.15 20.32
CA ASN A 360 -7.21 -5.23 19.77
C ASN A 360 -8.26 -5.70 20.78
N GLU A 361 -7.92 -5.85 22.06
CA GLU A 361 -8.88 -6.22 23.11
C GLU A 361 -9.96 -5.15 23.32
N LYS A 362 -9.59 -3.86 23.33
CA LYS A 362 -10.55 -2.76 23.43
C LYS A 362 -11.51 -2.76 22.26
N LEU A 363 -11.01 -2.97 21.03
CA LEU A 363 -11.85 -3.11 19.85
C LEU A 363 -12.83 -4.28 19.98
N ILE A 364 -12.36 -5.46 20.39
CA ILE A 364 -13.23 -6.64 20.58
C ILE A 364 -14.27 -6.41 21.66
N ARG A 365 -13.93 -5.74 22.77
CA ARG A 365 -14.90 -5.33 23.80
C ARG A 365 -15.96 -4.38 23.24
N CYS A 366 -15.55 -3.40 22.44
CA CYS A 366 -16.49 -2.51 21.76
C CYS A 366 -17.46 -3.26 20.83
N PHE A 367 -16.99 -4.19 20.04
CA PHE A 367 -17.85 -5.03 19.22
C PHE A 367 -18.83 -5.87 20.04
N LYS A 368 -18.38 -6.48 21.16
CA LYS A 368 -19.26 -7.23 22.07
C LYS A 368 -20.37 -6.35 22.64
N ASN A 369 -20.03 -5.13 23.09
CA ASN A 369 -20.98 -4.17 23.62
C ASN A 369 -22.00 -3.75 22.56
N TYR A 370 -21.55 -3.45 21.34
CA TYR A 370 -22.43 -3.15 20.21
C TYR A 370 -23.44 -4.28 19.96
N LEU A 371 -22.97 -5.53 19.89
CA LEU A 371 -23.82 -6.69 19.64
C LEU A 371 -24.85 -6.97 20.75
N ASN A 372 -24.55 -6.55 21.99
CA ASN A 372 -25.43 -6.69 23.15
C ASN A 372 -26.41 -5.50 23.32
N GLY A 373 -26.51 -4.60 22.34
CA GLY A 373 -27.38 -3.42 22.40
C GLY A 373 -26.82 -2.33 23.35
N GLY A 374 -25.54 -2.34 23.62
CA GLY A 374 -24.89 -1.42 24.57
C GLY A 374 -24.90 0.02 24.08
N ILE A 375 -25.15 0.94 25.03
CA ILE A 375 -25.00 2.38 24.83
C ILE A 375 -23.50 2.69 24.74
N SER A 376 -23.10 3.56 23.80
CA SER A 376 -21.73 4.13 23.76
C SER A 376 -21.44 4.88 25.06
N PHE A 377 -20.30 4.59 25.70
CA PHE A 377 -19.80 5.32 26.85
C PHE A 377 -19.15 6.64 26.47
#